data_7fd9dc39eba522827ab8aeb6c20149fa
#
_entry.id   7fd9dc39eba522827ab8aeb6c20149fa
#
_cell.length_a   1.000
_cell.length_b   1.000
_cell.length_c   1.000
_cell.angle_alpha   90.00
_cell.angle_beta   90.00
_cell.angle_gamma   90.00
#
_symmetry.space_group_name_H-M   'P 1'
#
loop_
_entity.id
_entity.type
_entity.pdbx_description
1 polymer ?
#
loop_
_entity_poly.entity_id
_entity_poly.type
_entity_poly.pdbx_seq_one_letter_code
_entity_poly.pdbx_strand_id
1 'polypeptide(L)'
;MHKFWFIRHALVHPAALANLYGTDDVPICDDTMAAQTGRYAALAARLPRAARFICTPLSRTQLTAAALFRAGYPTQTPQIDSAFVEQDFGALQGQPIANFDTRQEDERHPFWPIHAAETPPGGESFAHLIARVGAGLEALRETAAPGGNTIVVSHGGAIRAACAHVLGLTPHQALCLQIDNISLTKLEHNSRGWRVLSVNEHPSILACETAAQGPVRPVTMA
;
A
#
# COMPACT_ATOMS: atom_id res chain seq x y z
N MET A 1 -4.07 -11.96 17.85
CA MET A 1 -3.57 -11.89 16.46
C MET A 1 -4.44 -10.90 15.69
N HIS A 2 -3.87 -9.95 14.95
CA HIS A 2 -4.59 -9.02 14.09
C HIS A 2 -3.87 -8.93 12.74
N LYS A 3 -4.62 -8.86 11.63
CA LYS A 3 -4.06 -8.80 10.28
C LYS A 3 -4.39 -7.48 9.62
N PHE A 4 -3.40 -6.91 8.93
CA PHE A 4 -3.49 -5.69 8.14
C PHE A 4 -3.32 -6.05 6.65
N TRP A 5 -4.26 -5.58 5.83
CA TRP A 5 -4.37 -5.88 4.40
C TRP A 5 -4.22 -4.57 3.64
N PHE A 6 -3.01 -4.26 3.22
CA PHE A 6 -2.73 -3.03 2.48
C PHE A 6 -2.96 -3.24 0.99
N ILE A 7 -3.68 -2.30 0.38
CA ILE A 7 -3.96 -2.29 -1.05
C ILE A 7 -3.44 -0.96 -1.60
N ARG A 8 -2.55 -1.01 -2.60
CA ARG A 8 -2.16 0.22 -3.32
C ARG A 8 -3.32 0.65 -4.21
N HIS A 9 -3.65 1.95 -4.20
CA HIS A 9 -4.69 2.54 -5.02
C HIS A 9 -4.56 2.19 -6.51
N ALA A 10 -5.64 2.38 -7.28
CA ALA A 10 -5.70 2.21 -8.73
C ALA A 10 -4.68 3.10 -9.46
N LEU A 11 -4.35 2.75 -10.70
CA LEU A 11 -3.47 3.56 -11.54
C LEU A 11 -4.05 4.97 -11.71
N VAL A 12 -3.23 5.99 -11.52
CA VAL A 12 -3.60 7.37 -11.78
C VAL A 12 -3.57 7.68 -13.27
N HIS A 13 -4.22 8.76 -13.67
CA HIS A 13 -4.28 9.19 -15.07
C HIS A 13 -2.88 9.40 -15.64
N PRO A 14 -2.60 9.03 -16.92
CA PRO A 14 -1.26 9.15 -17.51
C PRO A 14 -0.65 10.55 -17.41
N ALA A 15 -1.45 11.61 -17.52
CA ALA A 15 -0.97 12.98 -17.37
C ALA A 15 -0.41 13.27 -15.96
N ALA A 16 -0.95 12.60 -14.92
CA ALA A 16 -0.43 12.72 -13.55
C ALA A 16 0.85 11.93 -13.36
N LEU A 17 1.00 10.78 -14.05
CA LEU A 17 2.21 9.95 -13.97
C LEU A 17 3.47 10.66 -14.50
N ALA A 18 3.32 11.68 -15.33
CA ALA A 18 4.44 12.46 -15.84
C ALA A 18 5.08 13.36 -14.76
N ASN A 19 4.40 13.57 -13.64
CA ASN A 19 4.82 14.49 -12.58
C ASN A 19 4.92 13.75 -11.21
N LEU A 20 5.74 14.30 -10.33
CA LEU A 20 5.82 13.86 -8.95
C LEU A 20 4.61 14.40 -8.18
N TYR A 21 3.64 13.56 -7.85
CA TYR A 21 2.36 14.00 -7.27
C TYR A 21 2.22 13.77 -5.76
N GLY A 22 2.97 12.85 -5.14
CA GLY A 22 2.97 12.64 -3.68
C GLY A 22 1.58 12.72 -3.04
N THR A 23 1.39 13.76 -2.21
CA THR A 23 0.12 14.05 -1.51
C THR A 23 -0.88 14.85 -2.35
N ASP A 24 -0.55 15.28 -3.56
CA ASP A 24 -1.52 15.93 -4.44
C ASP A 24 -2.65 14.96 -4.80
N ASP A 25 -3.88 15.46 -4.81
CA ASP A 25 -5.05 14.66 -5.16
C ASP A 25 -5.24 14.63 -6.67
N VAL A 26 -4.61 13.67 -7.31
CA VAL A 26 -4.63 13.47 -8.77
C VAL A 26 -5.68 12.43 -9.17
N PRO A 27 -6.30 12.58 -10.36
CA PRO A 27 -7.34 11.67 -10.82
C PRO A 27 -6.78 10.28 -11.13
N ILE A 28 -7.62 9.25 -10.96
CA ILE A 28 -7.34 7.89 -11.42
C ILE A 28 -7.56 7.77 -12.93
N CYS A 29 -7.05 6.69 -13.53
CA CYS A 29 -7.31 6.33 -14.91
C CYS A 29 -8.59 5.48 -15.00
N ASP A 30 -9.71 6.09 -15.37
CA ASP A 30 -11.00 5.40 -15.47
C ASP A 30 -10.98 4.26 -16.47
N ASP A 31 -10.32 4.42 -17.63
CA ASP A 31 -10.19 3.37 -18.65
C ASP A 31 -9.47 2.14 -18.09
N THR A 32 -8.36 2.35 -17.37
CA THR A 32 -7.62 1.25 -16.74
C THR A 32 -8.46 0.60 -15.64
N MET A 33 -9.19 1.39 -14.86
CA MET A 33 -10.08 0.86 -13.82
C MET A 33 -11.19 0.01 -14.44
N ALA A 34 -11.80 0.46 -15.52
CA ALA A 34 -12.84 -0.28 -16.23
C ALA A 34 -12.32 -1.59 -16.86
N ALA A 35 -11.11 -1.55 -17.44
CA ALA A 35 -10.46 -2.74 -18.01
C ALA A 35 -10.05 -3.78 -16.95
N GLN A 36 -9.91 -3.39 -15.69
CA GLN A 36 -9.41 -4.25 -14.60
C GLN A 36 -10.51 -4.79 -13.67
N THR A 37 -11.79 -4.79 -14.08
CA THR A 37 -12.91 -5.26 -13.25
C THR A 37 -12.70 -6.67 -12.70
N GLY A 38 -12.13 -7.59 -13.48
CA GLY A 38 -11.80 -8.95 -13.03
C GLY A 38 -10.74 -8.98 -11.91
N ARG A 39 -9.76 -8.07 -11.93
CA ARG A 39 -8.77 -7.94 -10.85
C ARG A 39 -9.40 -7.44 -9.56
N TYR A 40 -10.32 -6.46 -9.64
CA TYR A 40 -11.07 -6.00 -8.46
C TYR A 40 -11.94 -7.10 -7.88
N ALA A 41 -12.61 -7.91 -8.71
CA ALA A 41 -13.40 -9.05 -8.25
C ALA A 41 -12.53 -10.12 -7.57
N ALA A 42 -11.40 -10.47 -8.16
CA ALA A 42 -10.45 -11.42 -7.58
C ALA A 42 -9.87 -10.90 -6.25
N LEU A 43 -9.55 -9.61 -6.16
CA LEU A 43 -9.09 -8.99 -4.92
C LEU A 43 -10.19 -8.98 -3.86
N ALA A 44 -11.41 -8.55 -4.20
CA ALA A 44 -12.55 -8.52 -3.30
C ALA A 44 -12.87 -9.90 -2.70
N ALA A 45 -12.73 -10.97 -3.50
CA ALA A 45 -12.93 -12.35 -3.05
C ALA A 45 -11.87 -12.82 -2.04
N ARG A 46 -10.66 -12.26 -2.06
CA ARG A 46 -9.56 -12.63 -1.16
C ARG A 46 -9.57 -11.86 0.16
N LEU A 47 -10.28 -10.73 0.21
CA LEU A 47 -10.31 -9.89 1.40
C LEU A 47 -11.21 -10.49 2.50
N PRO A 48 -10.87 -10.33 3.79
CA PRO A 48 -11.69 -10.78 4.90
C PRO A 48 -13.01 -10.00 4.92
N ARG A 49 -14.15 -10.71 4.97
CA ARG A 49 -15.49 -10.10 4.94
C ARG A 49 -15.79 -9.22 6.15
N ALA A 50 -15.28 -9.59 7.33
CA ALA A 50 -15.38 -8.81 8.54
C ALA A 50 -14.04 -8.08 8.79
N ALA A 51 -13.97 -6.83 8.37
CA ALA A 51 -12.79 -6.01 8.53
C ALA A 51 -13.14 -4.53 8.76
N ARG A 52 -12.33 -3.84 9.57
CA ARG A 52 -12.28 -2.38 9.58
C ARG A 52 -11.72 -1.93 8.21
N PHE A 53 -12.35 -0.97 7.56
CA PHE A 53 -11.95 -0.52 6.24
C PHE A 53 -11.51 0.94 6.31
N ILE A 54 -10.28 1.20 5.86
CA ILE A 54 -9.63 2.50 5.94
C ILE A 54 -9.22 2.96 4.55
N CYS A 55 -9.41 4.25 4.27
CA CYS A 55 -8.85 4.96 3.13
C CYS A 55 -8.07 6.18 3.62
N THR A 56 -7.21 6.70 2.77
CA THR A 56 -6.62 8.03 2.98
C THR A 56 -7.60 9.13 2.52
N PRO A 57 -7.37 10.41 2.88
CA PRO A 57 -8.19 11.51 2.36
C PRO A 57 -8.17 11.66 0.84
N LEU A 58 -7.15 11.12 0.16
CA LEU A 58 -6.95 11.28 -1.29
C LEU A 58 -7.97 10.45 -2.08
N SER A 59 -8.60 11.09 -3.08
CA SER A 59 -9.70 10.53 -3.87
C SER A 59 -9.36 9.19 -4.50
N ARG A 60 -8.13 9.00 -4.98
CA ARG A 60 -7.67 7.76 -5.61
C ARG A 60 -7.80 6.53 -4.71
N THR A 61 -7.68 6.66 -3.38
CA THR A 61 -7.88 5.54 -2.45
C THR A 61 -9.35 5.25 -2.24
N GLN A 62 -10.18 6.28 -2.14
CA GLN A 62 -11.63 6.17 -1.95
C GLN A 62 -12.31 5.59 -3.20
N LEU A 63 -11.89 6.03 -4.40
CA LEU A 63 -12.38 5.49 -5.67
C LEU A 63 -11.98 4.02 -5.87
N THR A 64 -10.76 3.65 -5.42
CA THR A 64 -10.32 2.24 -5.40
C THR A 64 -11.19 1.39 -4.47
N ALA A 65 -11.51 1.89 -3.26
CA ALA A 65 -12.43 1.23 -2.34
C ALA A 65 -13.83 1.06 -2.95
N ALA A 66 -14.37 2.11 -3.58
CA ALA A 66 -15.67 2.05 -4.28
C ALA A 66 -15.66 1.00 -5.40
N ALA A 67 -14.55 0.83 -6.12
CA ALA A 67 -14.40 -0.23 -7.13
C ALA A 67 -14.43 -1.63 -6.50
N LEU A 68 -13.81 -1.84 -5.34
CA LEU A 68 -13.88 -3.11 -4.60
C LEU A 68 -15.30 -3.42 -4.13
N PHE A 69 -16.04 -2.41 -3.66
CA PHE A 69 -17.45 -2.58 -3.27
C PHE A 69 -18.32 -2.96 -4.47
N ARG A 70 -18.17 -2.29 -5.61
CA ARG A 70 -18.85 -2.66 -6.86
C ARG A 70 -18.48 -4.07 -7.34
N ALA A 71 -17.26 -4.52 -7.05
CA ALA A 71 -16.76 -5.84 -7.41
C ALA A 71 -17.17 -6.96 -6.42
N GLY A 72 -18.06 -6.68 -5.46
CA GLY A 72 -18.67 -7.67 -4.57
C GLY A 72 -18.06 -7.76 -3.17
N TYR A 73 -17.17 -6.83 -2.77
CA TYR A 73 -16.83 -6.67 -1.36
C TYR A 73 -18.01 -6.01 -0.60
N PRO A 74 -18.33 -6.40 0.65
CA PRO A 74 -19.40 -5.79 1.41
C PRO A 74 -19.25 -4.26 1.51
N THR A 75 -20.28 -3.53 1.06
CA THR A 75 -20.29 -2.07 1.07
C THR A 75 -20.32 -1.55 2.50
N GLN A 76 -19.42 -0.64 2.81
CA GLN A 76 -19.34 0.06 4.08
C GLN A 76 -18.75 1.46 3.87
N THR A 77 -18.88 2.34 4.85
CA THR A 77 -18.23 3.67 4.84
C THR A 77 -16.78 3.49 5.33
N PRO A 78 -15.76 3.75 4.51
CA PRO A 78 -14.39 3.71 4.95
C PRO A 78 -14.12 4.77 6.03
N GLN A 79 -13.34 4.43 7.04
CA GLN A 79 -12.75 5.41 7.93
C GLN A 79 -11.62 6.12 7.17
N ILE A 80 -11.54 7.44 7.29
CA ILE A 80 -10.46 8.23 6.70
C ILE A 80 -9.33 8.38 7.71
N ASP A 81 -8.11 8.04 7.29
CA ASP A 81 -6.93 8.13 8.15
C ASP A 81 -5.73 8.69 7.35
N SER A 82 -5.26 9.87 7.74
CA SER A 82 -4.14 10.55 7.11
C SER A 82 -2.77 9.95 7.47
N ALA A 83 -2.70 9.08 8.48
CA ALA A 83 -1.45 8.39 8.82
C ALA A 83 -0.92 7.53 7.67
N PHE A 84 -1.76 7.13 6.71
CA PHE A 84 -1.41 6.26 5.58
C PHE A 84 -1.38 6.97 4.23
N VAL A 85 -1.32 8.31 4.20
CA VAL A 85 -1.14 9.12 2.98
C VAL A 85 0.25 8.88 2.39
N GLU A 86 0.41 9.13 1.09
CA GLU A 86 1.71 9.03 0.39
C GLU A 86 2.74 10.02 0.95
N GLN A 87 4.01 9.85 0.60
CA GLN A 87 5.06 10.80 0.95
C GLN A 87 4.71 12.20 0.45
N ASP A 88 4.87 13.19 1.34
CA ASP A 88 4.79 14.59 0.99
C ASP A 88 6.13 15.04 0.40
N PHE A 89 6.14 15.34 -0.89
CA PHE A 89 7.33 15.84 -1.57
C PHE A 89 7.44 17.38 -1.54
N GLY A 90 6.57 18.06 -0.80
CA GLY A 90 6.61 19.51 -0.60
C GLY A 90 6.75 20.28 -1.92
N ALA A 91 7.74 21.17 -2.01
CA ALA A 91 8.00 22.01 -3.19
C ALA A 91 8.38 21.22 -4.46
N LEU A 92 8.63 19.93 -4.38
CA LEU A 92 8.92 19.08 -5.54
C LEU A 92 7.64 18.52 -6.18
N GLN A 93 6.49 18.60 -5.52
CA GLN A 93 5.22 18.13 -6.10
C GLN A 93 4.85 18.95 -7.35
N GLY A 94 4.24 18.27 -8.32
CA GLY A 94 3.90 18.86 -9.62
C GLY A 94 5.07 18.98 -10.60
N GLN A 95 6.31 18.75 -10.18
CA GLN A 95 7.45 18.78 -11.10
C GLN A 95 7.50 17.52 -11.98
N PRO A 96 7.92 17.66 -13.26
CA PRO A 96 8.09 16.52 -14.16
C PRO A 96 9.06 15.47 -13.60
N ILE A 97 8.69 14.19 -13.68
CA ILE A 97 9.57 13.08 -13.27
C ILE A 97 10.90 13.11 -13.99
N ALA A 98 10.93 13.50 -15.27
CA ALA A 98 12.15 13.64 -16.06
C ALA A 98 13.20 14.57 -15.44
N ASN A 99 12.80 15.55 -14.61
CA ASN A 99 13.74 16.41 -13.90
C ASN A 99 14.56 15.64 -12.84
N PHE A 100 14.00 14.56 -12.31
CA PHE A 100 14.65 13.70 -11.31
C PHE A 100 15.51 12.63 -11.97
N ASP A 101 15.17 12.20 -13.19
CA ASP A 101 15.94 11.20 -13.94
C ASP A 101 17.32 11.72 -14.37
N THR A 102 17.51 13.05 -14.43
CA THR A 102 18.78 13.70 -14.74
C THR A 102 19.70 13.88 -13.53
N ARG A 103 19.24 13.60 -12.32
CA ARG A 103 20.06 13.64 -11.10
C ARG A 103 21.13 12.56 -11.16
N GLN A 104 22.29 12.81 -10.51
CA GLN A 104 23.36 11.83 -10.41
C GLN A 104 22.91 10.64 -9.55
N GLU A 105 23.54 9.48 -9.72
CA GLU A 105 23.14 8.24 -9.04
C GLU A 105 23.24 8.33 -7.50
N ASP A 106 24.12 9.18 -6.97
CA ASP A 106 24.25 9.45 -5.53
C ASP A 106 23.21 10.45 -4.99
N GLU A 107 22.54 11.21 -5.89
CA GLU A 107 21.50 12.19 -5.54
C GLU A 107 20.08 11.62 -5.54
N ARG A 108 19.88 10.39 -6.00
CA ARG A 108 18.57 9.72 -6.02
C ARG A 108 18.65 8.24 -5.67
N HIS A 109 17.54 7.67 -5.26
CA HIS A 109 17.43 6.22 -5.11
C HIS A 109 17.09 5.58 -6.47
N PRO A 110 17.63 4.37 -6.84
CA PRO A 110 17.35 3.72 -8.12
C PRO A 110 15.85 3.52 -8.44
N PHE A 111 15.02 3.39 -7.39
CA PHE A 111 13.58 3.13 -7.51
C PHE A 111 12.70 4.23 -6.91
N TRP A 112 13.27 5.44 -6.68
CA TRP A 112 12.56 6.57 -6.10
C TRP A 112 13.07 7.88 -6.68
N PRO A 113 12.21 8.92 -6.83
CA PRO A 113 12.63 10.15 -7.53
C PRO A 113 13.69 10.96 -6.79
N ILE A 114 13.84 10.77 -5.48
CA ILE A 114 14.80 11.49 -4.64
C ILE A 114 15.65 10.51 -3.82
N HIS A 115 16.70 11.00 -3.19
CA HIS A 115 17.51 10.19 -2.28
C HIS A 115 16.69 9.76 -1.05
N ALA A 116 16.93 8.55 -0.54
CA ALA A 116 16.16 7.99 0.59
C ALA A 116 16.24 8.83 1.89
N ALA A 117 17.32 9.60 2.07
CA ALA A 117 17.52 10.48 3.22
C ALA A 117 17.10 11.94 2.95
N GLU A 118 16.73 12.29 1.71
CA GLU A 118 16.35 13.65 1.35
C GLU A 118 15.03 14.05 2.00
N THR A 119 15.01 15.28 2.54
CA THR A 119 13.79 15.94 2.99
C THR A 119 13.48 17.08 2.02
N PRO A 120 12.48 16.97 1.16
CA PRO A 120 12.08 18.05 0.27
C PRO A 120 11.68 19.31 1.05
N PRO A 121 11.93 20.53 0.54
CA PRO A 121 11.47 21.75 1.19
C PRO A 121 9.96 21.75 1.40
N GLY A 122 9.51 21.88 2.65
CA GLY A 122 8.10 21.84 3.02
C GLY A 122 7.44 20.45 2.98
N GLY A 123 8.21 19.41 2.73
CA GLY A 123 7.75 18.03 2.70
C GLY A 123 8.34 17.15 3.81
N GLU A 124 8.30 15.84 3.63
CA GLU A 124 8.84 14.86 4.57
C GLU A 124 9.90 13.95 3.93
N SER A 125 10.89 13.50 4.71
CA SER A 125 11.79 12.44 4.29
C SER A 125 11.11 11.09 4.31
N PHE A 126 11.68 10.08 3.64
CA PHE A 126 11.15 8.72 3.73
C PHE A 126 11.25 8.14 5.15
N ALA A 127 12.23 8.58 5.95
CA ALA A 127 12.32 8.22 7.37
C ALA A 127 11.14 8.78 8.18
N HIS A 128 10.72 10.03 7.91
CA HIS A 128 9.54 10.63 8.53
C HIS A 128 8.26 9.88 8.11
N LEU A 129 8.15 9.50 6.84
CA LEU A 129 7.05 8.65 6.37
C LEU A 129 6.99 7.31 7.12
N ILE A 130 8.14 6.63 7.31
CA ILE A 130 8.21 5.39 8.10
C ILE A 130 7.72 5.62 9.53
N ALA A 131 8.14 6.70 10.17
CA ALA A 131 7.73 7.04 11.53
C ALA A 131 6.21 7.31 11.62
N ARG A 132 5.66 8.12 10.69
CA ARG A 132 4.23 8.46 10.63
C ARG A 132 3.36 7.24 10.39
N VAL A 133 3.69 6.43 9.40
CA VAL A 133 2.94 5.20 9.08
C VAL A 133 3.07 4.17 10.20
N GLY A 134 4.26 4.05 10.80
CA GLY A 134 4.50 3.19 11.96
C GLY A 134 3.62 3.58 13.16
N ALA A 135 3.55 4.87 13.49
CA ALA A 135 2.66 5.36 14.55
C ALA A 135 1.19 5.05 14.25
N GLY A 136 0.75 5.21 12.99
CA GLY A 136 -0.58 4.84 12.54
C GLY A 136 -0.88 3.34 12.71
N LEU A 137 0.08 2.47 12.36
CA LEU A 137 -0.04 1.03 12.56
C LEU A 137 -0.18 0.65 14.04
N GLU A 138 0.63 1.25 14.92
CA GLU A 138 0.55 0.99 16.36
C GLU A 138 -0.80 1.46 16.94
N ALA A 139 -1.30 2.63 16.54
CA ALA A 139 -2.61 3.11 16.96
C ALA A 139 -3.75 2.19 16.50
N LEU A 140 -3.68 1.67 15.26
CA LEU A 140 -4.64 0.69 14.76
C LEU A 140 -4.55 -0.64 15.54
N ARG A 141 -3.34 -1.09 15.86
CA ARG A 141 -3.11 -2.31 16.65
C ARG A 141 -3.72 -2.21 18.05
N GLU A 142 -3.56 -1.06 18.73
CA GLU A 142 -4.08 -0.84 20.08
C GLU A 142 -5.60 -0.86 20.14
N THR A 143 -6.25 -0.39 19.08
CA THR A 143 -7.72 -0.36 18.96
C THR A 143 -8.31 -1.59 18.27
N ALA A 144 -7.47 -2.55 17.91
CA ALA A 144 -7.87 -3.73 17.16
C ALA A 144 -8.58 -4.77 18.03
N ALA A 145 -9.72 -5.28 17.57
CA ALA A 145 -10.37 -6.41 18.21
C ALA A 145 -9.49 -7.69 18.09
N PRO A 146 -9.42 -8.54 19.10
CA PRO A 146 -8.72 -9.82 19.02
C PRO A 146 -9.19 -10.66 17.83
N GLY A 147 -8.25 -11.14 17.00
CA GLY A 147 -8.58 -11.93 15.80
C GLY A 147 -9.12 -11.12 14.63
N GLY A 148 -9.15 -9.79 14.73
CA GLY A 148 -9.72 -8.90 13.73
C GLY A 148 -8.83 -8.70 12.50
N ASN A 149 -9.40 -7.99 11.53
CA ASN A 149 -8.73 -7.59 10.30
C ASN A 149 -8.94 -6.09 10.05
N THR A 150 -7.91 -5.45 9.51
CA THR A 150 -8.00 -4.08 9.00
C THR A 150 -7.54 -4.05 7.55
N ILE A 151 -8.36 -3.51 6.66
CA ILE A 151 -8.01 -3.25 5.26
C ILE A 151 -7.67 -1.77 5.15
N VAL A 152 -6.55 -1.46 4.51
CA VAL A 152 -6.08 -0.09 4.29
C VAL A 152 -5.83 0.12 2.81
N VAL A 153 -6.63 0.93 2.15
CA VAL A 153 -6.34 1.37 0.78
C VAL A 153 -5.42 2.59 0.87
N SER A 154 -4.21 2.45 0.37
CA SER A 154 -3.11 3.39 0.58
C SER A 154 -2.24 3.53 -0.69
N HIS A 155 -0.97 3.89 -0.53
CA HIS A 155 -0.04 4.33 -1.58
C HIS A 155 1.25 3.52 -1.56
N GLY A 156 2.02 3.62 -2.63
CA GLY A 156 3.24 2.83 -2.80
C GLY A 156 4.30 3.12 -1.73
N GLY A 157 4.57 4.39 -1.43
CA GLY A 157 5.53 4.78 -0.39
C GLY A 157 5.05 4.42 1.01
N ALA A 158 3.78 4.69 1.32
CA ALA A 158 3.20 4.37 2.63
C ALA A 158 3.20 2.85 2.91
N ILE A 159 2.94 2.00 1.90
CA ILE A 159 2.99 0.54 2.06
C ILE A 159 4.44 0.06 2.30
N ARG A 160 5.42 0.64 1.57
CA ARG A 160 6.85 0.40 1.83
C ARG A 160 7.25 0.80 3.24
N ALA A 161 6.76 1.96 3.70
CA ALA A 161 6.97 2.47 5.05
C ALA A 161 6.37 1.54 6.12
N ALA A 162 5.18 0.99 5.89
CA ALA A 162 4.57 -0.01 6.77
C ALA A 162 5.44 -1.28 6.87
N CYS A 163 5.94 -1.79 5.73
CA CYS A 163 6.87 -2.91 5.72
C CYS A 163 8.18 -2.58 6.45
N ALA A 164 8.71 -1.37 6.25
CA ALA A 164 9.94 -0.92 6.90
C ALA A 164 9.79 -0.86 8.42
N HIS A 165 8.69 -0.32 8.93
CA HIS A 165 8.39 -0.29 10.35
C HIS A 165 8.37 -1.71 10.95
N VAL A 166 7.68 -2.64 10.28
CA VAL A 166 7.52 -4.03 10.76
C VAL A 166 8.84 -4.81 10.73
N LEU A 167 9.69 -4.59 9.73
CA LEU A 167 10.92 -5.35 9.51
C LEU A 167 12.18 -4.65 10.05
N GLY A 168 12.07 -3.39 10.49
CA GLY A 168 13.22 -2.58 10.89
C GLY A 168 14.14 -2.22 9.72
N LEU A 169 13.58 -2.02 8.50
CA LEU A 169 14.37 -1.66 7.33
C LEU A 169 14.79 -0.19 7.36
N THR A 170 15.96 0.08 6.82
CA THR A 170 16.37 1.45 6.51
C THR A 170 15.49 2.03 5.39
N PRO A 171 15.38 3.38 5.25
CA PRO A 171 14.68 4.01 4.14
C PRO A 171 15.12 3.48 2.77
N HIS A 172 16.44 3.35 2.55
CA HIS A 172 16.98 2.82 1.30
C HIS A 172 16.51 1.38 1.02
N GLN A 173 16.56 0.49 2.00
CA GLN A 173 16.09 -0.90 1.83
C GLN A 173 14.58 -0.98 1.57
N ALA A 174 13.79 -0.13 2.23
CA ALA A 174 12.35 -0.10 2.04
C ALA A 174 11.95 0.30 0.62
N LEU A 175 12.68 1.24 0.01
CA LEU A 175 12.45 1.69 -1.36
C LEU A 175 12.74 0.61 -2.41
N CYS A 176 13.51 -0.43 -2.07
CA CYS A 176 13.73 -1.60 -2.94
C CYS A 176 12.52 -2.54 -3.03
N LEU A 177 11.50 -2.39 -2.17
CA LEU A 177 10.28 -3.18 -2.26
C LEU A 177 9.41 -2.72 -3.41
N GLN A 178 9.05 -3.62 -4.31
CA GLN A 178 8.08 -3.32 -5.37
C GLN A 178 6.66 -3.38 -4.81
N ILE A 179 5.85 -2.35 -5.10
CA ILE A 179 4.43 -2.27 -4.74
C ILE A 179 3.67 -1.77 -5.95
N ASP A 180 2.91 -2.64 -6.61
CA ASP A 180 2.16 -2.32 -7.82
C ASP A 180 0.73 -1.84 -7.51
N ASN A 181 0.11 -1.12 -8.45
CA ASN A 181 -1.30 -0.73 -8.29
C ASN A 181 -2.20 -1.95 -8.16
N ILE A 182 -3.18 -1.89 -7.25
CA ILE A 182 -4.13 -2.97 -6.93
C ILE A 182 -3.42 -4.25 -6.44
N SER A 183 -2.18 -4.16 -5.96
CA SER A 183 -1.50 -5.25 -5.27
C SER A 183 -1.90 -5.29 -3.80
N LEU A 184 -1.73 -6.46 -3.19
CA LEU A 184 -2.03 -6.73 -1.79
C LEU A 184 -0.75 -7.02 -1.01
N THR A 185 -0.53 -6.29 0.08
CA THR A 185 0.54 -6.54 1.06
C THR A 185 -0.10 -6.88 2.40
N LYS A 186 0.34 -7.95 3.04
CA LYS A 186 -0.26 -8.44 4.28
C LYS A 186 0.75 -8.41 5.43
N LEU A 187 0.37 -7.75 6.51
CA LEU A 187 1.11 -7.70 7.77
C LEU A 187 0.28 -8.37 8.86
N GLU A 188 0.94 -8.87 9.89
CA GLU A 188 0.29 -9.46 11.05
C GLU A 188 1.01 -9.03 12.33
N HIS A 189 0.22 -8.74 13.37
CA HIS A 189 0.70 -8.61 14.73
C HIS A 189 0.07 -9.68 15.63
N ASN A 190 0.91 -10.35 16.42
CA ASN A 190 0.48 -11.35 17.40
C ASN A 190 1.30 -11.24 18.71
N SER A 191 1.16 -12.19 19.61
CA SER A 191 1.90 -12.20 20.90
C SER A 191 3.42 -12.27 20.77
N ARG A 192 3.95 -12.61 19.60
CA ARG A 192 5.40 -12.65 19.31
C ARG A 192 5.91 -11.39 18.62
N GLY A 193 5.01 -10.43 18.28
CA GLY A 193 5.33 -9.19 17.59
C GLY A 193 4.79 -9.14 16.16
N TRP A 194 5.37 -8.26 15.36
CA TRP A 194 5.04 -8.02 13.97
C TRP A 194 5.69 -9.05 13.03
N ARG A 195 5.02 -9.34 11.92
CA ARG A 195 5.60 -10.02 10.75
C ARG A 195 4.94 -9.61 9.44
N VAL A 196 5.68 -9.72 8.35
CA VAL A 196 5.17 -9.58 6.99
C VAL A 196 4.76 -10.95 6.49
N LEU A 197 3.53 -11.11 6.04
CA LEU A 197 3.02 -12.37 5.48
C LEU A 197 3.25 -12.44 3.98
N SER A 198 3.10 -11.31 3.28
CA SER A 198 3.36 -11.19 1.85
C SER A 198 3.49 -9.73 1.44
N VAL A 199 4.20 -9.48 0.33
CA VAL A 199 4.37 -8.17 -0.28
C VAL A 199 4.00 -8.28 -1.75
N ASN A 200 3.27 -7.28 -2.26
CA ASN A 200 2.97 -7.12 -3.68
C ASN A 200 2.26 -8.32 -4.34
N GLU A 201 1.35 -8.99 -3.61
CA GLU A 201 0.57 -10.06 -4.21
C GLU A 201 -0.39 -9.52 -5.28
N HIS A 202 -0.35 -10.12 -6.46
CA HIS A 202 -1.31 -9.82 -7.52
C HIS A 202 -2.54 -10.71 -7.40
N PRO A 203 -3.77 -10.15 -7.37
CA PRO A 203 -4.98 -10.95 -7.45
C PRO A 203 -5.05 -11.56 -8.84
N SER A 204 -4.91 -12.90 -8.93
CA SER A 204 -5.08 -13.62 -10.20
C SER A 204 -6.53 -14.03 -10.37
N ILE A 205 -7.03 -13.95 -11.59
CA ILE A 205 -8.39 -14.39 -11.98
C ILE A 205 -8.54 -15.93 -11.86
N LEU A 206 -7.40 -16.65 -11.85
CA LEU A 206 -7.36 -18.12 -11.87
C LEU A 206 -7.35 -18.77 -10.48
N ALA A 207 -7.46 -18.05 -9.38
CA ALA A 207 -7.37 -18.62 -8.03
C ALA A 207 -8.63 -19.38 -7.56
N CYS A 208 -9.57 -19.71 -8.45
CA CYS A 208 -10.78 -20.46 -8.09
C CYS A 208 -10.64 -22.00 -8.16
N GLU A 209 -9.50 -22.55 -8.60
CA GLU A 209 -9.39 -24.00 -8.86
C GLU A 209 -8.48 -24.79 -7.90
N THR A 210 -7.88 -24.22 -6.87
CA THR A 210 -6.96 -24.96 -5.98
C THR A 210 -7.41 -25.07 -4.52
N ALA A 211 -8.70 -25.18 -4.26
CA ALA A 211 -9.20 -25.58 -2.94
C ALA A 211 -9.09 -27.11 -2.68
N ALA A 212 -8.38 -27.86 -3.52
CA ALA A 212 -8.30 -29.33 -3.47
C ALA A 212 -6.89 -29.87 -3.21
N GLN A 213 -5.98 -29.12 -2.57
CA GLN A 213 -4.72 -29.70 -2.11
C GLN A 213 -4.75 -29.85 -0.59
N GLY A 214 -4.78 -31.12 -0.15
CA GLY A 214 -4.79 -31.52 1.25
C GLY A 214 -3.55 -31.06 2.04
N PRO A 215 -3.53 -31.31 3.37
CA PRO A 215 -2.55 -30.71 4.26
C PRO A 215 -1.12 -31.12 3.93
N VAL A 216 -0.25 -30.14 3.72
CA VAL A 216 1.20 -30.33 3.61
C VAL A 216 1.70 -30.92 4.94
N ARG A 217 2.27 -32.12 4.90
CA ARG A 217 2.90 -32.74 6.06
C ARG A 217 4.08 -31.91 6.53
N PRO A 218 4.27 -31.70 7.84
CA PRO A 218 5.46 -31.03 8.34
C PRO A 218 6.71 -31.87 8.02
N VAL A 219 7.72 -31.20 7.47
CA VAL A 219 9.06 -31.78 7.33
C VAL A 219 9.68 -31.87 8.73
N THR A 220 9.84 -33.08 9.23
CA THR A 220 10.60 -33.36 10.46
C THR A 220 12.08 -33.24 10.13
N MET A 221 12.74 -32.22 10.64
CA MET A 221 14.20 -32.19 10.60
C MET A 221 14.73 -33.23 11.59
N ALA A 222 15.54 -34.15 11.08
CA ALA A 222 16.37 -35.06 11.86
C ALA A 222 17.62 -34.34 12.36
#